data_12eee26648d71c38211699affa6b6035
#
_entry.id   12eee26648d71c38211699affa6b6035
#
_cell.length_a   1.000
_cell.length_b   1.000
_cell.length_c   1.000
_cell.angle_alpha   90.00
_cell.angle_beta   90.00
_cell.angle_gamma   90.00
#
_symmetry.space_group_name_H-M   'P 1'
#
loop_
_entity.id
_entity.type
_entity.pdbx_description
1 polymer ?
#
loop_
_entity_poly.entity_id
_entity_poly.type
_entity_poly.pdbx_seq_one_letter_code
_entity_poly.pdbx_strand_id
1 'polypeptide(L)'
;MEGFTMNEFKLKAPYEPTGDQPQAIAELVKGFKEGNQCQTLLGVTGSGKTFTMANVIQQLQKPTLVIAHNKTLAAQLYGEFKEMFPENAVEYFVSYYDYYQPEAYVPSSDTYIAKDSARNDEIDKLRLSATSALSERKDVIVVSRVSCIYGIGSPKDYMEMIISLRPGMEKDRDDVIRQLIDIQYDRNDMDFHRGTFRVRGDVLEIFPAEETDKAVRVEFFGDEIDRLV
;
A
#
# COMPACT_ATOMS: atom_id res chain seq x y z
N MET A 1 24.31 -14.83 4.10
CA MET A 1 23.88 -13.42 4.27
C MET A 1 23.64 -12.86 2.87
N GLU A 2 22.51 -13.17 2.29
CA GLU A 2 22.08 -12.49 1.07
C GLU A 2 21.51 -11.15 1.53
N GLY A 3 22.17 -10.08 1.11
CA GLY A 3 21.84 -8.74 1.51
C GLY A 3 20.39 -8.41 1.13
N PHE A 4 19.68 -7.79 2.06
CA PHE A 4 18.49 -7.02 1.74
C PHE A 4 18.84 -6.10 0.56
N THR A 5 18.46 -6.48 -0.64
CA THR A 5 18.46 -5.58 -1.78
C THR A 5 17.51 -4.45 -1.38
N MET A 6 18.06 -3.28 -1.06
CA MET A 6 17.23 -2.09 -0.88
C MET A 6 16.46 -1.95 -2.18
N ASN A 7 15.14 -2.09 -2.11
CA ASN A 7 14.29 -1.89 -3.25
C ASN A 7 14.47 -0.43 -3.70
N GLU A 8 14.93 -0.24 -4.92
CA GLU A 8 15.17 1.07 -5.52
C GLU A 8 14.08 1.39 -6.52
N PHE A 9 13.73 2.66 -6.64
CA PHE A 9 12.85 3.10 -7.70
C PHE A 9 13.49 2.93 -9.07
N LYS A 10 12.80 2.23 -9.95
CA LYS A 10 13.20 1.99 -11.34
C LYS A 10 12.13 2.49 -12.28
N LEU A 11 12.33 3.70 -12.78
CA LEU A 11 11.44 4.30 -13.77
C LEU A 11 11.55 3.55 -15.10
N LYS A 12 10.41 3.15 -15.64
CA LYS A 12 10.27 2.57 -16.97
C LYS A 12 9.33 3.45 -17.79
N ALA A 13 9.86 4.12 -18.77
CA ALA A 13 9.09 4.93 -19.71
C ALA A 13 9.59 4.70 -21.13
N PRO A 14 8.72 4.73 -22.15
CA PRO A 14 9.12 4.57 -23.55
C PRO A 14 9.74 5.85 -24.15
N TYR A 15 9.88 6.91 -23.37
CA TYR A 15 10.36 8.23 -23.78
C TYR A 15 11.31 8.82 -22.73
N GLU A 16 12.16 9.72 -23.20
CA GLU A 16 13.12 10.48 -22.38
C GLU A 16 12.58 11.89 -22.06
N PRO A 17 13.03 12.54 -20.99
CA PRO A 17 12.69 13.93 -20.72
C PRO A 17 13.10 14.87 -21.85
N THR A 18 12.17 15.74 -22.31
CA THR A 18 12.38 16.67 -23.42
C THR A 18 12.00 18.10 -23.05
N GLY A 19 12.40 19.06 -23.88
CA GLY A 19 12.14 20.49 -23.67
C GLY A 19 12.75 20.98 -22.36
N ASP A 20 11.93 21.61 -21.51
CA ASP A 20 12.35 22.17 -20.22
C ASP A 20 12.38 21.12 -19.08
N GLN A 21 11.91 19.89 -19.34
CA GLN A 21 11.84 18.84 -18.32
C GLN A 21 13.20 18.49 -17.72
N PRO A 22 14.30 18.28 -18.50
CA PRO A 22 15.62 17.98 -17.94
C PRO A 22 16.11 19.04 -16.96
N GLN A 23 15.93 20.32 -17.29
CA GLN A 23 16.29 21.41 -16.41
C GLN A 23 15.45 21.42 -15.14
N ALA A 24 14.13 21.29 -15.26
CA ALA A 24 13.21 21.27 -14.12
C ALA A 24 13.52 20.10 -13.16
N ILE A 25 13.82 18.91 -13.70
CA ILE A 25 14.23 17.74 -12.91
C ILE A 25 15.52 18.05 -12.14
N ALA A 26 16.53 18.58 -12.82
CA ALA A 26 17.82 18.89 -12.19
C ALA A 26 17.70 19.94 -11.08
N GLU A 27 16.92 20.99 -11.30
CA GLU A 27 16.67 22.05 -10.31
C GLU A 27 15.90 21.54 -9.10
N LEU A 28 14.84 20.75 -9.29
CA LEU A 28 14.06 20.16 -8.22
C LEU A 28 14.91 19.20 -7.36
N VAL A 29 15.65 18.30 -8.00
CA VAL A 29 16.54 17.36 -7.30
C VAL A 29 17.63 18.09 -6.53
N LYS A 30 18.23 19.11 -7.12
CA LYS A 30 19.23 19.96 -6.47
C LYS A 30 18.63 20.64 -5.24
N GLY A 31 17.47 21.28 -5.38
CA GLY A 31 16.79 21.95 -4.28
C GLY A 31 16.46 21.00 -3.10
N PHE A 32 15.98 19.78 -3.37
CA PHE A 32 15.77 18.77 -2.33
C PHE A 32 17.06 18.34 -1.63
N LYS A 33 18.15 18.19 -2.37
CA LYS A 33 19.48 17.85 -1.81
C LYS A 33 20.06 18.98 -0.96
N GLU A 34 19.76 20.22 -1.29
CA GLU A 34 20.16 21.44 -0.54
C GLU A 34 19.27 21.69 0.68
N GLY A 35 18.21 20.90 0.87
CA GLY A 35 17.32 20.99 2.04
C GLY A 35 16.12 21.94 1.87
N ASN A 36 15.79 22.33 0.65
CA ASN A 36 14.59 23.13 0.38
C ASN A 36 13.35 22.34 0.82
N GLN A 37 12.58 22.92 1.75
CA GLN A 37 11.36 22.29 2.28
C GLN A 37 10.19 22.33 1.29
N CYS A 38 10.13 23.39 0.47
CA CYS A 38 9.07 23.59 -0.51
C CYS A 38 9.65 24.01 -1.85
N GLN A 39 9.12 23.42 -2.91
CA GLN A 39 9.42 23.78 -4.29
C GLN A 39 8.13 23.72 -5.11
N THR A 40 8.03 24.53 -6.15
CA THR A 40 6.86 24.57 -7.03
C THR A 40 7.25 24.26 -8.46
N LEU A 41 6.65 23.22 -9.04
CA LEU A 41 6.74 22.92 -10.46
C LEU A 41 5.58 23.57 -11.21
N LEU A 42 5.88 24.61 -11.99
CA LEU A 42 4.89 25.30 -12.81
C LEU A 42 4.93 24.75 -14.25
N GLY A 43 3.76 24.41 -14.77
CA GLY A 43 3.63 23.93 -16.15
C GLY A 43 2.17 23.83 -16.57
N VAL A 44 1.91 24.03 -17.85
CA VAL A 44 0.56 23.90 -18.43
C VAL A 44 0.07 22.46 -18.38
N THR A 45 -1.22 22.25 -18.58
CA THR A 45 -1.79 20.91 -18.72
C THR A 45 -1.14 20.21 -19.91
N GLY A 46 -0.76 18.92 -19.74
CA GLY A 46 -0.11 18.15 -20.79
C GLY A 46 1.41 18.38 -20.92
N SER A 47 2.03 19.23 -20.08
CA SER A 47 3.49 19.44 -20.13
C SER A 47 4.34 18.31 -19.53
N GLY A 48 3.70 17.19 -19.13
CA GLY A 48 4.40 16.04 -18.55
C GLY A 48 4.87 16.23 -17.12
N LYS A 49 4.15 17.01 -16.30
CA LYS A 49 4.50 17.24 -14.89
C LYS A 49 4.63 15.94 -14.09
N THR A 50 3.72 14.96 -14.31
CA THR A 50 3.77 13.65 -13.63
C THR A 50 5.05 12.91 -13.99
N PHE A 51 5.45 12.91 -15.27
CA PHE A 51 6.70 12.30 -15.71
C PHE A 51 7.94 13.02 -15.16
N THR A 52 7.91 14.35 -15.09
CA THR A 52 8.95 15.15 -14.42
C THR A 52 9.09 14.72 -12.95
N MET A 53 7.98 14.59 -12.22
CA MET A 53 8.00 14.14 -10.83
C MET A 53 8.46 12.71 -10.68
N ALA A 54 8.10 11.80 -11.59
CA ALA A 54 8.59 10.42 -11.59
C ALA A 54 10.12 10.35 -11.70
N ASN A 55 10.72 11.18 -12.58
CA ASN A 55 12.17 11.30 -12.68
C ASN A 55 12.82 11.86 -11.40
N VAL A 56 12.16 12.81 -10.73
CA VAL A 56 12.64 13.35 -9.45
C VAL A 56 12.59 12.27 -8.37
N ILE A 57 11.50 11.49 -8.27
CA ILE A 57 11.34 10.38 -7.32
C ILE A 57 12.46 9.35 -7.53
N GLN A 58 12.69 8.93 -8.78
CA GLN A 58 13.77 8.00 -9.10
C GLN A 58 15.15 8.52 -8.67
N GLN A 59 15.44 9.80 -8.86
CA GLN A 59 16.74 10.36 -8.50
C GLN A 59 16.92 10.59 -6.99
N LEU A 60 15.85 10.81 -6.26
CA LEU A 60 15.88 11.03 -4.81
C LEU A 60 15.84 9.72 -4.02
N GLN A 61 15.27 8.66 -4.56
CA GLN A 61 15.17 7.34 -3.91
C GLN A 61 14.54 7.41 -2.51
N LYS A 62 13.43 8.16 -2.37
CA LYS A 62 12.73 8.33 -1.08
C LYS A 62 11.28 7.90 -1.18
N PRO A 63 10.71 7.27 -0.14
CA PRO A 63 9.28 7.06 -0.06
C PRO A 63 8.52 8.36 -0.32
N THR A 64 7.49 8.30 -1.15
CA THR A 64 6.81 9.48 -1.67
C THR A 64 5.31 9.41 -1.41
N LEU A 65 4.76 10.49 -0.86
CA LEU A 65 3.31 10.68 -0.73
C LEU A 65 2.85 11.69 -1.77
N VAL A 66 1.91 11.28 -2.61
CA VAL A 66 1.24 12.13 -3.61
C VAL A 66 -0.17 12.43 -3.14
N ILE A 67 -0.49 13.69 -2.88
CA ILE A 67 -1.81 14.11 -2.41
C ILE A 67 -2.54 14.82 -3.54
N ALA A 68 -3.68 14.26 -3.95
CA ALA A 68 -4.57 14.84 -4.94
C ALA A 68 -5.79 15.50 -4.27
N HIS A 69 -6.33 16.55 -4.88
CA HIS A 69 -7.48 17.26 -4.33
C HIS A 69 -8.82 16.52 -4.52
N ASN A 70 -8.90 15.57 -5.46
CA ASN A 70 -10.10 14.75 -5.67
C ASN A 70 -9.76 13.30 -6.05
N LYS A 71 -10.77 12.43 -6.00
CA LYS A 71 -10.65 10.99 -6.26
C LYS A 71 -10.24 10.68 -7.70
N THR A 72 -10.81 11.40 -8.66
CA THR A 72 -10.53 11.17 -10.09
C THR A 72 -9.06 11.43 -10.41
N LEU A 73 -8.52 12.55 -9.93
CA LEU A 73 -7.11 12.86 -10.11
C LEU A 73 -6.22 11.88 -9.36
N ALA A 74 -6.60 11.47 -8.15
CA ALA A 74 -5.84 10.46 -7.40
C ALA A 74 -5.77 9.14 -8.16
N ALA A 75 -6.89 8.67 -8.73
CA ALA A 75 -6.93 7.45 -9.52
C ALA A 75 -6.10 7.55 -10.81
N GLN A 76 -6.15 8.71 -11.49
CA GLN A 76 -5.33 8.97 -12.67
C GLN A 76 -3.83 8.93 -12.33
N LEU A 77 -3.41 9.66 -11.29
CA LEU A 77 -2.01 9.69 -10.85
C LEU A 77 -1.53 8.31 -10.40
N TYR A 78 -2.37 7.56 -9.69
CA TYR A 78 -2.06 6.18 -9.34
C TYR A 78 -1.77 5.33 -10.58
N GLY A 79 -2.64 5.37 -11.59
CA GLY A 79 -2.44 4.66 -12.87
C GLY A 79 -1.14 5.07 -13.56
N GLU A 80 -0.90 6.38 -13.71
CA GLU A 80 0.30 6.91 -14.34
C GLU A 80 1.59 6.46 -13.60
N PHE A 81 1.63 6.56 -12.26
CA PHE A 81 2.79 6.10 -11.49
C PHE A 81 2.95 4.57 -11.53
N LYS A 82 1.86 3.81 -11.54
CA LYS A 82 1.90 2.34 -11.63
C LYS A 82 2.50 1.87 -12.96
N GLU A 83 2.18 2.55 -14.06
CA GLU A 83 2.77 2.28 -15.37
C GLU A 83 4.26 2.64 -15.41
N MET A 84 4.64 3.77 -14.81
CA MET A 84 6.02 4.24 -14.77
C MET A 84 6.93 3.46 -13.81
N PHE A 85 6.37 2.87 -12.76
CA PHE A 85 7.09 2.11 -11.74
C PHE A 85 6.51 0.69 -11.54
N PRO A 86 6.52 -0.17 -12.57
CA PRO A 86 5.88 -1.48 -12.55
C PRO A 86 6.50 -2.47 -11.55
N GLU A 87 7.75 -2.26 -11.13
CA GLU A 87 8.48 -3.12 -10.18
C GLU A 87 8.46 -2.58 -8.75
N ASN A 88 7.96 -1.37 -8.57
CA ASN A 88 7.92 -0.69 -7.26
C ASN A 88 6.54 -0.71 -6.64
N ALA A 89 6.46 -0.46 -5.34
CA ALA A 89 5.19 -0.39 -4.63
C ALA A 89 4.51 0.96 -4.91
N VAL A 90 3.54 0.96 -5.80
CA VAL A 90 2.66 2.10 -6.02
C VAL A 90 1.30 1.76 -5.45
N GLU A 91 0.90 2.49 -4.42
CA GLU A 91 -0.26 2.20 -3.58
C GLU A 91 -1.33 3.28 -3.69
N TYR A 92 -2.59 2.86 -3.66
CA TYR A 92 -3.74 3.77 -3.71
C TYR A 92 -4.42 3.83 -2.36
N PHE A 93 -4.32 4.97 -1.67
CA PHE A 93 -4.86 5.16 -0.34
C PHE A 93 -6.09 6.07 -0.38
N VAL A 94 -7.28 5.48 -0.22
CA VAL A 94 -8.57 6.17 -0.30
C VAL A 94 -9.31 6.18 1.02
N SER A 95 -10.22 7.14 1.17
CA SER A 95 -11.08 7.27 2.34
C SER A 95 -12.34 6.44 2.19
N TYR A 96 -12.84 5.84 3.28
CA TYR A 96 -14.13 5.16 3.33
C TYR A 96 -15.30 6.08 2.97
N TYR A 97 -15.19 7.38 3.23
CA TYR A 97 -16.22 8.37 2.91
C TYR A 97 -16.43 8.60 1.42
N ASP A 98 -15.53 8.12 0.58
CA ASP A 98 -15.64 8.26 -0.87
C ASP A 98 -16.60 7.25 -1.51
N TYR A 99 -17.05 6.25 -0.75
CA TYR A 99 -18.01 5.24 -1.20
C TYR A 99 -19.39 5.46 -0.58
N TYR A 100 -19.88 6.68 -0.71
CA TYR A 100 -21.20 7.02 -0.24
C TYR A 100 -22.23 6.63 -1.31
N GLN A 101 -22.96 5.54 -1.08
CA GLN A 101 -24.18 5.27 -1.83
C GLN A 101 -25.29 6.10 -1.17
N PRO A 102 -25.83 7.13 -1.84
CA PRO A 102 -26.91 7.91 -1.25
C PRO A 102 -28.13 7.01 -1.02
N GLU A 103 -28.84 7.26 0.08
CA GLU A 103 -30.15 6.66 0.29
C GLU A 103 -31.02 6.96 -0.93
N ALA A 104 -31.62 5.94 -1.50
CA ALA A 104 -32.52 6.09 -2.63
C ALA A 104 -33.82 5.33 -2.37
N TYR A 105 -34.92 6.03 -2.57
CA TYR A 105 -36.23 5.40 -2.62
C TYR A 105 -36.67 5.24 -4.09
N VAL A 106 -36.96 4.02 -4.49
CA VAL A 106 -37.45 3.71 -5.84
C VAL A 106 -38.97 3.55 -5.79
N PRO A 107 -39.75 4.58 -6.13
CA PRO A 107 -41.22 4.54 -6.00
C PRO A 107 -41.90 3.44 -6.81
N SER A 108 -41.28 3.04 -7.94
CA SER A 108 -41.89 2.03 -8.85
C SER A 108 -41.87 0.61 -8.29
N SER A 109 -40.99 0.33 -7.30
CA SER A 109 -40.85 -0.98 -6.65
C SER A 109 -41.09 -0.93 -5.16
N ASP A 110 -41.47 0.24 -4.62
CA ASP A 110 -41.60 0.49 -3.17
C ASP A 110 -40.39 0.00 -2.38
N THR A 111 -39.19 0.20 -2.97
CA THR A 111 -37.93 -0.28 -2.40
C THR A 111 -37.16 0.90 -1.81
N TYR A 112 -36.92 0.84 -0.52
CA TYR A 112 -36.01 1.73 0.18
C TYR A 112 -34.60 1.11 0.17
N ILE A 113 -33.67 1.74 -0.56
CA ILE A 113 -32.25 1.39 -0.50
C ILE A 113 -31.68 2.10 0.71
N ALA A 114 -31.57 1.39 1.81
CA ALA A 114 -30.94 1.89 3.03
C ALA A 114 -29.49 2.27 2.74
N LYS A 115 -29.03 3.29 3.46
CA LYS A 115 -27.62 3.66 3.51
C LYS A 115 -26.83 2.50 4.10
N ASP A 116 -26.35 1.64 3.26
CA ASP A 116 -25.50 0.55 3.69
C ASP A 116 -24.07 1.09 3.84
N SER A 117 -23.61 1.14 5.08
CA SER A 117 -22.20 1.30 5.40
C SER A 117 -21.49 -0.05 5.22
N ALA A 118 -21.78 -0.77 4.14
CA ALA A 118 -21.01 -1.94 3.82
C ALA A 118 -19.55 -1.55 3.81
N ARG A 119 -18.76 -2.11 4.73
CA ARG A 119 -17.30 -2.05 4.68
C ARG A 119 -16.94 -2.44 3.27
N ASN A 120 -16.39 -1.50 2.52
CA ASN A 120 -15.91 -1.82 1.20
C ASN A 120 -14.60 -2.58 1.39
N ASP A 121 -14.69 -3.90 1.34
CA ASP A 121 -13.54 -4.81 1.50
C ASP A 121 -12.38 -4.46 0.58
N GLU A 122 -12.67 -3.88 -0.57
CA GLU A 122 -11.66 -3.44 -1.51
C GLU A 122 -10.91 -2.19 -1.01
N ILE A 123 -11.61 -1.25 -0.36
CA ILE A 123 -10.95 -0.09 0.26
C ILE A 123 -10.09 -0.52 1.45
N ASP A 124 -10.58 -1.44 2.29
CA ASP A 124 -9.79 -2.00 3.39
C ASP A 124 -8.50 -2.63 2.89
N LYS A 125 -8.62 -3.45 1.86
CA LYS A 125 -7.49 -4.10 1.22
C LYS A 125 -6.46 -3.09 0.69
N LEU A 126 -6.89 -2.06 -0.06
CA LEU A 126 -6.00 -1.03 -0.58
C LEU A 126 -5.28 -0.27 0.54
N ARG A 127 -5.97 0.01 1.64
CA ARG A 127 -5.39 0.71 2.79
C ARG A 127 -4.38 -0.15 3.53
N LEU A 128 -4.69 -1.43 3.74
CA LEU A 128 -3.79 -2.39 4.36
C LEU A 128 -2.55 -2.63 3.49
N SER A 129 -2.72 -2.79 2.17
CA SER A 129 -1.60 -2.90 1.22
C SER A 129 -0.66 -1.71 1.31
N ALA A 130 -1.18 -0.48 1.32
CA ALA A 130 -0.36 0.72 1.44
C ALA A 130 0.43 0.78 2.75
N THR A 131 -0.19 0.40 3.87
CA THR A 131 0.48 0.40 5.18
C THR A 131 1.50 -0.72 5.32
N SER A 132 1.22 -1.91 4.81
CA SER A 132 2.18 -3.02 4.73
C SER A 132 3.39 -2.63 3.89
N ALA A 133 3.17 -2.11 2.67
CA ALA A 133 4.25 -1.67 1.79
C ALA A 133 5.16 -0.62 2.45
N LEU A 134 4.59 0.36 3.15
CA LEU A 134 5.38 1.39 3.87
C LEU A 134 6.22 0.82 5.01
N SER A 135 5.78 -0.29 5.62
CA SER A 135 6.49 -0.93 6.72
C SER A 135 7.65 -1.81 6.23
N GLU A 136 7.52 -2.39 5.04
CA GLU A 136 8.45 -3.39 4.51
C GLU A 136 9.43 -2.85 3.47
N ARG A 137 9.03 -1.79 2.75
CA ARG A 137 9.75 -1.29 1.57
C ARG A 137 10.13 0.17 1.72
N LYS A 138 11.15 0.58 0.98
CA LYS A 138 11.59 1.99 0.87
C LYS A 138 11.22 2.63 -0.46
N ASP A 139 10.91 1.82 -1.45
CA ASP A 139 10.53 2.21 -2.81
C ASP A 139 9.00 2.28 -2.96
N VAL A 140 8.36 3.06 -2.10
CA VAL A 140 6.89 3.16 -2.02
C VAL A 140 6.41 4.54 -2.47
N ILE A 141 5.44 4.56 -3.38
CA ILE A 141 4.67 5.75 -3.75
C ILE A 141 3.24 5.54 -3.28
N VAL A 142 2.77 6.33 -2.35
CA VAL A 142 1.37 6.33 -1.92
C VAL A 142 0.65 7.48 -2.59
N VAL A 143 -0.36 7.17 -3.39
CA VAL A 143 -1.25 8.18 -4.00
C VAL A 143 -2.53 8.27 -3.20
N SER A 144 -2.82 9.42 -2.66
CA SER A 144 -3.92 9.64 -1.72
C SER A 144 -4.74 10.88 -2.06
N ARG A 145 -5.95 10.92 -1.55
CA ARG A 145 -6.77 12.13 -1.51
C ARG A 145 -6.55 12.88 -0.20
N VAL A 146 -6.71 14.21 -0.24
CA VAL A 146 -6.55 15.05 0.94
C VAL A 146 -7.42 14.63 2.14
N SER A 147 -8.61 14.05 1.91
CA SER A 147 -9.49 13.56 2.99
C SER A 147 -8.90 12.39 3.80
N CYS A 148 -7.88 11.72 3.27
CA CYS A 148 -7.25 10.58 3.93
C CYS A 148 -6.26 10.98 5.03
N ILE A 149 -5.91 12.25 5.16
CA ILE A 149 -5.03 12.75 6.24
C ILE A 149 -5.74 12.79 7.61
N TYR A 150 -7.06 12.65 7.62
CA TYR A 150 -7.85 12.64 8.84
C TYR A 150 -8.18 11.23 9.31
N GLY A 151 -8.18 11.00 10.63
CA GLY A 151 -8.57 9.72 11.23
C GLY A 151 -7.58 8.59 11.01
N ILE A 152 -6.33 8.90 10.71
CA ILE A 152 -5.23 7.92 10.71
C ILE A 152 -4.83 7.69 12.17
N GLY A 153 -4.81 6.42 12.60
CA GLY A 153 -4.41 6.03 13.96
C GLY A 153 -2.94 6.31 14.27
N SER A 154 -2.51 5.90 15.45
CA SER A 154 -1.11 6.03 15.86
C SER A 154 -0.20 5.13 15.03
N PRO A 155 0.91 5.64 14.44
CA PRO A 155 1.89 4.79 13.77
C PRO A 155 2.50 3.72 14.69
N LYS A 156 2.58 3.97 16.00
CA LYS A 156 3.10 3.00 16.98
C LYS A 156 2.17 1.80 17.10
N ASP A 157 0.88 2.04 17.27
CA ASP A 157 -0.11 0.97 17.38
C ASP A 157 -0.12 0.11 16.10
N TYR A 158 0.10 0.73 14.96
CA TYR A 158 0.20 0.02 13.69
C TYR A 158 1.44 -0.88 13.61
N MET A 159 2.59 -0.39 14.08
CA MET A 159 3.84 -1.17 14.11
C MET A 159 3.78 -2.32 15.10
N GLU A 160 3.03 -2.18 16.20
CA GLU A 160 2.80 -3.24 17.18
C GLU A 160 1.89 -4.37 16.64
N MET A 161 1.09 -4.08 15.60
CA MET A 161 0.23 -5.05 14.91
C MET A 161 0.93 -5.81 13.79
N ILE A 162 2.22 -5.57 13.53
CA ILE A 162 2.97 -6.25 12.48
C ILE A 162 3.60 -7.54 13.03
N ILE A 163 3.32 -8.66 12.38
CA ILE A 163 3.95 -9.94 12.68
C ILE A 163 5.03 -10.20 11.62
N SER A 164 6.29 -10.10 12.02
CA SER A 164 7.41 -10.44 11.13
C SER A 164 7.75 -11.92 11.24
N LEU A 165 7.78 -12.59 10.09
CA LEU A 165 8.13 -14.01 9.97
C LEU A 165 9.23 -14.15 8.92
N ARG A 166 10.28 -14.93 9.22
CA ARG A 166 11.39 -15.20 8.30
C ARG A 166 11.92 -16.60 8.51
N PRO A 167 12.37 -17.31 7.47
CA PRO A 167 13.06 -18.58 7.63
C PRO A 167 14.30 -18.43 8.53
N GLY A 168 14.53 -19.41 9.42
CA GLY A 168 15.60 -19.37 10.41
C GLY A 168 15.35 -18.50 11.65
N MET A 169 14.12 -17.96 11.80
CA MET A 169 13.76 -17.19 12.98
C MET A 169 13.30 -18.11 14.10
N GLU A 170 13.91 -17.97 15.29
CA GLU A 170 13.41 -18.60 16.50
C GLU A 170 12.13 -17.91 16.95
N LYS A 171 11.02 -18.59 16.80
CA LYS A 171 9.69 -18.08 17.18
C LYS A 171 8.73 -19.25 17.38
N ASP A 172 8.19 -19.36 18.60
CA ASP A 172 7.22 -20.39 18.93
C ASP A 172 5.95 -20.24 18.10
N ARG A 173 5.44 -21.33 17.57
CA ARG A 173 4.23 -21.37 16.74
C ARG A 173 3.00 -20.82 17.49
N ASP A 174 2.84 -21.19 18.76
CA ASP A 174 1.69 -20.77 19.55
C ASP A 174 1.76 -19.30 19.92
N ASP A 175 2.96 -18.71 19.98
CA ASP A 175 3.14 -17.27 20.12
C ASP A 175 2.72 -16.53 18.84
N VAL A 176 3.05 -17.07 17.66
CA VAL A 176 2.55 -16.52 16.39
C VAL A 176 1.03 -16.59 16.31
N ILE A 177 0.44 -17.71 16.72
CA ILE A 177 -1.03 -17.88 16.76
C ILE A 177 -1.67 -16.85 17.69
N ARG A 178 -1.09 -16.62 18.88
CA ARG A 178 -1.59 -15.60 19.82
C ARG A 178 -1.53 -14.20 19.21
N GLN A 179 -0.41 -13.84 18.57
CA GLN A 179 -0.27 -12.56 17.89
C GLN A 179 -1.30 -12.40 16.77
N LEU A 180 -1.59 -13.43 15.98
CA LEU A 180 -2.63 -13.39 14.94
C LEU A 180 -4.01 -13.12 15.55
N ILE A 181 -4.36 -13.76 16.66
CA ILE A 181 -5.62 -13.53 17.37
C ILE A 181 -5.68 -12.09 17.92
N ASP A 182 -4.60 -11.59 18.50
CA ASP A 182 -4.50 -10.23 19.04
C ASP A 182 -4.73 -9.15 17.96
N ILE A 183 -4.29 -9.40 16.73
CA ILE A 183 -4.54 -8.54 15.57
C ILE A 183 -5.84 -8.89 14.80
N GLN A 184 -6.73 -9.66 15.45
CA GLN A 184 -8.08 -9.97 14.97
C GLN A 184 -8.15 -10.90 13.74
N TYR A 185 -7.17 -11.79 13.56
CA TYR A 185 -7.32 -12.91 12.64
C TYR A 185 -8.15 -14.02 13.29
N ASP A 186 -9.08 -14.58 12.53
CA ASP A 186 -9.90 -15.69 12.97
C ASP A 186 -9.30 -17.03 12.55
N ARG A 187 -9.30 -18.01 13.50
CA ARG A 187 -8.97 -19.37 13.13
C ARG A 187 -10.13 -20.01 12.39
N ASN A 188 -9.92 -20.40 11.15
CA ASN A 188 -10.92 -21.09 10.37
C ASN A 188 -10.29 -22.19 9.52
N ASP A 189 -10.49 -23.44 9.95
CA ASP A 189 -9.93 -24.62 9.27
C ASP A 189 -10.81 -25.07 8.08
N MET A 190 -12.05 -24.58 7.96
CA MET A 190 -13.03 -25.00 6.96
C MET A 190 -13.18 -24.01 5.82
N ASP A 191 -13.29 -22.72 6.13
CA ASP A 191 -13.46 -21.63 5.17
C ASP A 191 -12.28 -20.68 5.27
N PHE A 192 -11.32 -20.88 4.37
CA PHE A 192 -10.04 -20.18 4.37
C PHE A 192 -10.09 -18.95 3.44
N HIS A 193 -10.23 -17.80 4.03
CA HIS A 193 -10.36 -16.51 3.35
C HIS A 193 -9.49 -15.44 4.02
N ARG A 194 -9.41 -14.25 3.45
CA ARG A 194 -8.61 -13.12 3.98
C ARG A 194 -8.93 -12.83 5.46
N GLY A 195 -7.90 -12.57 6.24
CA GLY A 195 -8.03 -12.33 7.69
C GLY A 195 -8.25 -13.60 8.51
N THR A 196 -8.04 -14.79 7.90
CA THR A 196 -8.12 -16.05 8.63
C THR A 196 -6.80 -16.81 8.62
N PHE A 197 -6.64 -17.71 9.56
CA PHE A 197 -5.55 -18.66 9.59
C PHE A 197 -6.03 -20.06 9.92
N ARG A 198 -5.26 -21.06 9.54
CA ARG A 198 -5.51 -22.46 9.92
C ARG A 198 -4.23 -23.14 10.35
N VAL A 199 -4.35 -24.15 11.22
CA VAL A 199 -3.22 -24.86 11.82
C VAL A 199 -3.35 -26.34 11.57
N ARG A 200 -2.30 -26.96 11.03
CA ARG A 200 -2.22 -28.41 10.81
C ARG A 200 -0.86 -28.94 11.24
N GLY A 201 -0.79 -29.49 12.46
CA GLY A 201 0.51 -29.92 13.03
C GLY A 201 1.46 -28.75 13.18
N ASP A 202 2.63 -28.85 12.60
CA ASP A 202 3.67 -27.81 12.63
C ASP A 202 3.57 -26.81 11.47
N VAL A 203 2.42 -26.81 10.77
CA VAL A 203 2.16 -25.89 9.65
C VAL A 203 1.08 -24.89 10.05
N LEU A 204 1.38 -23.63 9.87
CA LEU A 204 0.47 -22.50 10.00
C LEU A 204 0.26 -21.88 8.61
N GLU A 205 -0.97 -21.81 8.16
CA GLU A 205 -1.35 -21.11 6.93
C GLU A 205 -2.13 -19.87 7.27
N ILE A 206 -1.69 -18.73 6.75
CA ILE A 206 -2.25 -17.40 7.02
C ILE A 206 -2.72 -16.81 5.71
N PHE A 207 -3.95 -16.30 5.68
CA PHE A 207 -4.44 -15.52 4.54
C PHE A 207 -4.40 -14.04 4.92
N PRO A 208 -3.39 -13.28 4.46
CA PRO A 208 -3.24 -11.89 4.81
C PRO A 208 -4.48 -11.06 4.43
N ALA A 209 -4.80 -10.07 5.25
CA ALA A 209 -5.99 -9.25 5.05
C ALA A 209 -5.89 -8.32 3.81
N GLU A 210 -4.68 -8.01 3.36
CA GLU A 210 -4.36 -7.22 2.17
C GLU A 210 -4.33 -8.04 0.87
N GLU A 211 -4.23 -9.37 0.96
CA GLU A 211 -4.11 -10.24 -0.21
C GLU A 211 -5.49 -10.69 -0.75
N THR A 212 -5.52 -11.05 -2.06
CA THR A 212 -6.75 -11.51 -2.73
C THR A 212 -6.73 -13.01 -2.98
N ASP A 213 -5.58 -13.55 -3.34
CA ASP A 213 -5.40 -14.89 -3.92
C ASP A 213 -4.16 -15.60 -3.38
N LYS A 214 -3.44 -14.98 -2.45
CA LYS A 214 -2.23 -15.54 -1.88
C LYS A 214 -2.36 -15.74 -0.39
N ALA A 215 -1.88 -16.88 0.06
CA ALA A 215 -1.73 -17.21 1.47
C ALA A 215 -0.27 -17.50 1.78
N VAL A 216 0.14 -17.23 2.99
CA VAL A 216 1.48 -17.53 3.49
C VAL A 216 1.41 -18.84 4.28
N ARG A 217 2.24 -19.80 3.90
CA ARG A 217 2.42 -21.05 4.63
C ARG A 217 3.73 -21.02 5.39
N VAL A 218 3.64 -21.16 6.70
CA VAL A 218 4.76 -21.19 7.64
C VAL A 218 4.94 -22.62 8.13
N GLU A 219 6.10 -23.20 7.91
CA GLU A 219 6.47 -24.52 8.41
C GLU A 219 7.44 -24.36 9.57
N PHE A 220 7.09 -24.95 10.72
CA PHE A 220 7.92 -24.91 11.91
C PHE A 220 8.67 -26.22 12.12
N PHE A 221 9.88 -26.12 12.64
CA PHE A 221 10.64 -27.24 13.17
C PHE A 221 11.02 -26.94 14.63
N GLY A 222 10.24 -27.46 15.58
CA GLY A 222 10.32 -27.02 16.97
C GLY A 222 9.92 -25.55 17.08
N ASP A 223 10.79 -24.74 17.70
CA ASP A 223 10.59 -23.30 17.90
C ASP A 223 11.26 -22.44 16.81
N GLU A 224 11.58 -23.04 15.65
CA GLU A 224 12.21 -22.34 14.52
C GLU A 224 11.30 -22.39 13.30
N ILE A 225 11.24 -21.27 12.56
CA ILE A 225 10.59 -21.20 11.25
C ILE A 225 11.54 -21.80 10.22
N ASP A 226 11.23 -23.02 9.77
CA ASP A 226 12.02 -23.74 8.77
C ASP A 226 11.79 -23.18 7.37
N ARG A 227 10.52 -22.91 7.02
CA ARG A 227 10.17 -22.49 5.66
C ARG A 227 8.97 -21.55 5.61
N LEU A 228 9.03 -20.62 4.64
CA LEU A 228 7.91 -19.78 4.21
C LEU A 228 7.63 -20.00 2.73
N VAL A 229 6.36 -20.25 2.37
CA VAL A 229 5.93 -20.51 0.99
C VAL A 229 4.68 -19.71 0.66
#